data_36090636e0620748ff2995eaab450803
#
_entry.id   36090636e0620748ff2995eaab450803
#
_cell.length_a   1.000
_cell.length_b   1.000
_cell.length_c   1.000
_cell.angle_alpha   90.00
_cell.angle_beta   90.00
_cell.angle_gamma   90.00
#
_symmetry.space_group_name_H-M   'P 1'
#
loop_
_entity.id
_entity.type
_entity.pdbx_description
1 polymer ?
#
loop_
_entity_poly.entity_id
_entity_poly.type
_entity_poly.pdbx_seq_one_letter_code
_entity_poly.pdbx_strand_id
1 'polypeptide(L)'
;MRYSLCLSYDGAEFCGWQIQPSAPSVQAVLESTLSRLLNIPVQVTGAGRTDTLVNASGYVAHFDYPGELPFGQDDLCYKLNAMLPRSVAVHSVTPVPDDFHARFGARRREYTYFIHRKKDPFVRAYSWQCGYPVLDFDAMNNACRYLLGKHDFSCFEKTGTDVKTSVCTIYEAFWKPYTPSLQSIAPSVISSEAEKSPYWYFRVSADRFLRNMVRAIVGSLIEVGRGKQSPEWIEELVAHGTRGDAGESVPGHALFLTKVLY
;
A
#
# COMPACT_ATOMS: atom_id res chain seq x y z
N MET A 1 -10.45 12.58 24.52
CA MET A 1 -10.06 11.17 24.37
C MET A 1 -9.75 10.87 22.92
N ARG A 2 -8.73 10.07 22.67
CA ARG A 2 -8.30 9.67 21.31
C ARG A 2 -8.78 8.27 20.97
N TYR A 3 -9.20 8.07 19.73
CA TYR A 3 -9.66 6.77 19.21
C TYR A 3 -8.90 6.42 17.94
N SER A 4 -8.46 5.17 17.83
CA SER A 4 -7.90 4.62 16.58
C SER A 4 -9.00 3.95 15.77
N LEU A 5 -8.87 4.01 14.46
CA LEU A 5 -9.66 3.31 13.46
C LEU A 5 -8.77 2.34 12.72
N CYS A 6 -9.15 1.06 12.68
CA CYS A 6 -8.59 0.11 11.73
C CYS A 6 -9.55 -0.01 10.55
N LEU A 7 -9.05 0.17 9.32
CA LEU A 7 -9.92 0.23 8.15
C LEU A 7 -9.25 -0.35 6.90
N SER A 8 -10.07 -0.66 5.91
CA SER A 8 -9.65 -1.01 4.56
C SER A 8 -10.39 -0.16 3.53
N TYR A 9 -9.78 0.04 2.36
CA TYR A 9 -10.42 0.73 1.26
C TYR A 9 -9.91 0.27 -0.11
N ASP A 10 -10.81 0.30 -1.08
CA ASP A 10 -10.51 0.22 -2.50
C ASP A 10 -10.15 1.61 -3.00
N GLY A 11 -8.94 1.77 -3.51
CA GLY A 11 -8.43 3.04 -4.01
C GLY A 11 -9.01 3.49 -5.35
N ALA A 12 -9.77 2.64 -6.04
CA ALA A 12 -10.27 2.90 -7.40
C ALA A 12 -11.16 4.15 -7.50
N GLU A 13 -11.91 4.45 -6.42
CA GLU A 13 -12.82 5.60 -6.36
C GLU A 13 -12.15 6.87 -5.80
N PHE A 14 -10.86 6.81 -5.43
CA PHE A 14 -10.19 7.89 -4.72
C PHE A 14 -8.92 8.38 -5.39
N CYS A 15 -8.65 9.67 -5.24
CA CYS A 15 -7.39 10.30 -5.58
C CYS A 15 -6.36 10.15 -4.45
N GLY A 16 -6.41 9.02 -3.72
CA GLY A 16 -5.57 8.67 -2.59
C GLY A 16 -6.21 9.00 -1.24
N TRP A 17 -5.39 8.90 -0.20
CA TRP A 17 -5.83 9.11 1.18
C TRP A 17 -6.19 10.56 1.48
N GLN A 18 -5.28 11.50 1.20
CA GLN A 18 -5.33 12.86 1.71
C GLN A 18 -6.35 13.74 1.00
N ILE A 19 -7.06 14.58 1.77
CA ILE A 19 -7.94 15.63 1.25
C ILE A 19 -7.18 16.53 0.28
N GLN A 20 -7.79 16.73 -0.89
CA GLN A 20 -7.32 17.59 -1.95
C GLN A 20 -8.48 18.46 -2.45
N PRO A 21 -8.22 19.69 -2.93
CA PRO A 21 -9.26 20.48 -3.58
C PRO A 21 -9.85 19.73 -4.78
N SER A 22 -11.18 19.63 -4.83
CA SER A 22 -11.93 19.08 -5.98
C SER A 22 -11.66 17.61 -6.35
N ALA A 23 -11.11 16.79 -5.42
CA ALA A 23 -10.85 15.38 -5.68
C ALA A 23 -11.36 14.49 -4.53
N PRO A 24 -12.01 13.33 -4.83
CA PRO A 24 -12.45 12.42 -3.80
C PRO A 24 -11.25 11.80 -3.07
N SER A 25 -11.33 11.74 -1.74
CA SER A 25 -10.30 11.13 -0.90
C SER A 25 -10.90 10.34 0.24
N VAL A 26 -10.20 9.31 0.70
CA VAL A 26 -10.65 8.45 1.81
C VAL A 26 -10.80 9.27 3.09
N GLN A 27 -9.87 10.18 3.36
CA GLN A 27 -9.90 11.05 4.53
C GLN A 27 -11.16 11.93 4.55
N ALA A 28 -11.54 12.56 3.44
CA ALA A 28 -12.72 13.42 3.37
C ALA A 28 -14.01 12.66 3.66
N VAL A 29 -14.14 11.45 3.12
CA VAL A 29 -15.31 10.60 3.35
C VAL A 29 -15.42 10.18 4.81
N LEU A 30 -14.29 9.80 5.44
CA LEU A 30 -14.26 9.43 6.86
C LEU A 30 -14.60 10.62 7.75
N GLU A 31 -13.99 11.78 7.53
CA GLU A 31 -14.23 13.00 8.31
C GLU A 31 -15.68 13.48 8.21
N SER A 32 -16.22 13.47 7.00
CA SER A 32 -17.64 13.81 6.77
C SER A 32 -18.59 12.86 7.49
N THR A 33 -18.34 11.55 7.41
CA THR A 33 -19.19 10.53 8.02
C THR A 33 -19.10 10.59 9.55
N LEU A 34 -17.90 10.68 10.12
CA LEU A 34 -17.70 10.83 11.57
C LEU A 34 -18.36 12.12 12.08
N SER A 35 -18.16 13.24 11.38
CA SER A 35 -18.73 14.53 11.81
C SER A 35 -20.25 14.50 11.83
N ARG A 36 -20.89 13.82 10.87
CA ARG A 36 -22.35 13.64 10.84
C ARG A 36 -22.84 12.74 11.97
N LEU A 37 -22.16 11.64 12.26
CA LEU A 37 -22.54 10.70 13.31
C LEU A 37 -22.35 11.29 14.72
N LEU A 38 -21.26 12.03 14.91
CA LEU A 38 -20.90 12.58 16.22
C LEU A 38 -21.43 14.01 16.43
N ASN A 39 -22.07 14.60 15.41
CA ASN A 39 -22.64 15.94 15.42
C ASN A 39 -21.64 17.06 15.83
N ILE A 40 -20.36 16.86 15.53
CA ILE A 40 -19.27 17.84 15.69
C ILE A 40 -18.29 17.69 14.53
N PRO A 41 -17.52 18.73 14.16
CA PRO A 41 -16.43 18.58 13.22
C PRO A 41 -15.36 17.63 13.74
N VAL A 42 -15.04 16.58 12.99
CA VAL A 42 -14.00 15.59 13.32
C VAL A 42 -12.92 15.62 12.26
N GLN A 43 -11.66 15.73 12.70
CA GLN A 43 -10.50 15.58 11.85
C GLN A 43 -9.87 14.20 12.04
N VAL A 44 -9.42 13.57 10.96
CA VAL A 44 -8.80 12.25 10.97
C VAL A 44 -7.35 12.32 10.53
N THR A 45 -6.47 11.76 11.33
CA THR A 45 -5.05 11.64 11.00
C THR A 45 -4.72 10.19 10.62
N GLY A 46 -4.31 9.94 9.39
CA GLY A 46 -3.95 8.60 8.90
C GLY A 46 -2.49 8.23 9.11
N ALA A 47 -2.19 6.93 9.05
CA ALA A 47 -0.83 6.37 9.20
C ALA A 47 0.16 6.81 8.11
N GLY A 48 -0.33 7.29 6.98
CA GLY A 48 0.48 7.77 5.87
C GLY A 48 -0.38 8.15 4.67
N ARG A 49 0.23 8.75 3.67
CA ARG A 49 -0.45 9.05 2.40
C ARG A 49 -0.35 7.84 1.48
N THR A 50 -1.45 7.51 0.82
CA THR A 50 -1.45 6.62 -0.35
C THR A 50 -1.72 7.45 -1.59
N ASP A 51 -1.12 7.07 -2.72
CA ASP A 51 -1.34 7.72 -4.00
C ASP A 51 -2.72 7.33 -4.60
N THR A 52 -3.10 8.00 -5.68
CA THR A 52 -4.29 7.66 -6.48
C THR A 52 -4.30 6.19 -6.86
N LEU A 53 -5.46 5.53 -6.77
CA LEU A 53 -5.72 4.12 -7.05
C LEU A 53 -5.05 3.13 -6.06
N VAL A 54 -4.24 3.57 -5.11
CA VAL A 54 -3.60 2.68 -4.14
C VAL A 54 -4.59 2.24 -3.08
N ASN A 55 -4.66 0.95 -2.85
CA ASN A 55 -5.55 0.30 -1.90
C ASN A 55 -4.94 0.21 -0.50
N ALA A 56 -5.76 -0.10 0.48
CA ALA A 56 -5.29 -0.52 1.79
C ALA A 56 -6.18 -1.63 2.37
N SER A 57 -5.57 -2.67 2.93
CA SER A 57 -6.28 -3.73 3.66
C SER A 57 -6.01 -3.70 5.16
N GLY A 58 -5.01 -2.92 5.61
CA GLY A 58 -4.64 -2.78 7.02
C GLY A 58 -4.22 -1.35 7.36
N TYR A 59 -5.09 -0.38 7.06
CA TYR A 59 -4.84 1.03 7.34
C TYR A 59 -5.25 1.40 8.75
N VAL A 60 -4.49 2.31 9.38
CA VAL A 60 -4.79 2.85 10.71
C VAL A 60 -4.89 4.37 10.63
N ALA A 61 -5.92 4.90 11.26
CA ALA A 61 -6.10 6.32 11.47
C ALA A 61 -6.46 6.60 12.93
N HIS A 62 -6.43 7.85 13.36
CA HIS A 62 -6.98 8.26 14.66
C HIS A 62 -7.77 9.57 14.53
N PHE A 63 -8.67 9.78 15.47
CA PHE A 63 -9.39 11.03 15.66
C PHE A 63 -9.55 11.33 17.15
N ASP A 64 -9.83 12.58 17.47
CA ASP A 64 -10.11 13.03 18.83
C ASP A 64 -11.59 13.35 18.99
N TYR A 65 -12.16 13.00 20.15
CA TYR A 65 -13.52 13.35 20.54
C TYR A 65 -13.54 13.92 21.97
N PRO A 66 -14.26 15.03 22.25
CA PRO A 66 -14.35 15.59 23.58
C PRO A 66 -15.19 14.70 24.51
N GLY A 67 -14.54 14.01 25.43
CA GLY A 67 -15.18 13.07 26.34
C GLY A 67 -15.37 11.66 25.79
N GLU A 68 -16.34 10.92 26.32
CA GLU A 68 -16.70 9.58 25.85
C GLU A 68 -17.60 9.66 24.63
N LEU A 69 -17.46 8.68 23.73
CA LEU A 69 -18.33 8.58 22.55
C LEU A 69 -19.80 8.37 22.96
N PRO A 70 -20.75 8.97 22.22
CA PRO A 70 -22.19 8.79 22.49
C PRO A 70 -22.69 7.38 22.11
N PHE A 71 -21.84 6.55 21.54
CA PHE A 71 -22.12 5.17 21.15
C PHE A 71 -21.05 4.25 21.69
N GLY A 72 -21.36 2.97 21.90
CA GLY A 72 -20.37 1.93 22.06
C GLY A 72 -19.44 1.88 20.81
N GLN A 73 -18.23 1.38 20.99
CA GLN A 73 -17.24 1.31 19.89
C GLN A 73 -17.73 0.45 18.73
N ASP A 74 -18.36 -0.69 19.02
CA ASP A 74 -18.95 -1.59 18.02
C ASP A 74 -20.15 -0.93 17.32
N ASP A 75 -20.98 -0.19 18.06
CA ASP A 75 -22.10 0.57 17.48
C ASP A 75 -21.60 1.67 16.54
N LEU A 76 -20.54 2.39 16.92
CA LEU A 76 -19.94 3.39 16.05
C LEU A 76 -19.35 2.75 14.79
N CYS A 77 -18.66 1.63 14.95
CA CYS A 77 -18.13 0.85 13.82
C CYS A 77 -19.25 0.42 12.86
N TYR A 78 -20.33 -0.12 13.38
CA TYR A 78 -21.51 -0.50 12.60
C TYR A 78 -22.13 0.70 11.85
N LYS A 79 -22.37 1.81 12.57
CA LYS A 79 -22.95 3.04 11.98
C LYS A 79 -22.07 3.65 10.91
N LEU A 80 -20.73 3.65 11.09
CA LEU A 80 -19.78 4.07 10.09
C LEU A 80 -19.92 3.25 8.82
N ASN A 81 -19.92 1.93 8.93
CA ASN A 81 -20.03 1.03 7.77
C ASN A 81 -21.40 1.13 7.06
N ALA A 82 -22.47 1.49 7.79
CA ALA A 82 -23.78 1.72 7.19
C ALA A 82 -23.84 3.03 6.35
N MET A 83 -22.98 4.00 6.64
CA MET A 83 -22.98 5.31 5.97
C MET A 83 -21.82 5.52 4.98
N LEU A 84 -20.72 4.81 5.16
CA LEU A 84 -19.56 4.85 4.26
C LEU A 84 -19.89 4.22 2.90
N PRO A 85 -19.23 4.66 1.82
CA PRO A 85 -19.34 3.99 0.53
C PRO A 85 -18.81 2.55 0.64
N ARG A 86 -19.27 1.67 -0.24
CA ARG A 86 -18.85 0.24 -0.26
C ARG A 86 -17.34 0.04 -0.44
N SER A 87 -16.66 1.04 -0.95
CA SER A 87 -15.20 1.06 -1.15
C SER A 87 -14.40 1.33 0.13
N VAL A 88 -15.06 1.63 1.27
CA VAL A 88 -14.41 1.87 2.57
C VAL A 88 -15.09 1.06 3.65
N ALA A 89 -14.32 0.28 4.42
CA ALA A 89 -14.81 -0.48 5.56
C ALA A 89 -13.97 -0.19 6.81
N VAL A 90 -14.63 0.13 7.93
CA VAL A 90 -14.04 0.24 9.26
C VAL A 90 -14.18 -1.10 9.98
N HIS A 91 -13.08 -1.64 10.48
CA HIS A 91 -13.03 -2.95 11.15
C HIS A 91 -13.11 -2.83 12.67
N SER A 92 -12.54 -1.76 13.22
CA SER A 92 -12.60 -1.48 14.66
C SER A 92 -12.43 0.00 14.95
N VAL A 93 -13.04 0.42 16.06
CA VAL A 93 -12.83 1.69 16.74
C VAL A 93 -12.32 1.36 18.14
N THR A 94 -11.16 1.86 18.54
CA THR A 94 -10.55 1.50 19.83
C THR A 94 -10.01 2.74 20.53
N PRO A 95 -10.30 2.96 21.82
CA PRO A 95 -9.69 4.02 22.60
C PRO A 95 -8.17 3.77 22.69
N VAL A 96 -7.39 4.82 22.56
CA VAL A 96 -5.93 4.77 22.64
C VAL A 96 -5.43 5.90 23.53
N PRO A 97 -4.20 5.81 24.05
CA PRO A 97 -3.59 6.91 24.79
C PRO A 97 -3.59 8.23 23.99
N ASP A 98 -3.71 9.36 24.68
CA ASP A 98 -3.81 10.68 24.03
C ASP A 98 -2.53 11.07 23.26
N ASP A 99 -1.38 10.45 23.57
CA ASP A 99 -0.13 10.59 22.85
C ASP A 99 -0.01 9.67 21.61
N PHE A 100 -0.92 8.73 21.42
CA PHE A 100 -0.93 7.88 20.22
C PHE A 100 -1.04 8.73 18.96
N HIS A 101 -0.15 8.51 18.01
CA HIS A 101 -0.20 9.20 16.73
C HIS A 101 -0.09 8.21 15.57
N ALA A 102 -1.16 8.06 14.79
CA ALA A 102 -1.24 7.07 13.70
C ALA A 102 -0.07 7.18 12.69
N ARG A 103 0.43 8.37 12.40
CA ARG A 103 1.54 8.58 11.47
C ARG A 103 2.91 8.46 12.11
N PHE A 104 3.14 9.21 13.21
CA PHE A 104 4.46 9.35 13.80
C PHE A 104 4.80 8.24 14.80
N GLY A 105 3.78 7.59 15.39
CA GLY A 105 3.95 6.42 16.25
C GLY A 105 4.20 5.12 15.48
N ALA A 106 3.90 5.08 14.19
CA ALA A 106 4.07 3.88 13.40
C ALA A 106 5.55 3.56 13.14
N ARG A 107 5.99 2.40 13.60
CA ARG A 107 7.38 1.90 13.50
C ARG A 107 7.65 1.16 12.20
N ARG A 108 6.63 0.51 11.63
CA ARG A 108 6.78 -0.28 10.40
C ARG A 108 5.50 -0.21 9.56
N ARG A 109 5.66 -0.14 8.24
CA ARG A 109 4.59 -0.25 7.26
C ARG A 109 4.94 -1.33 6.27
N GLU A 110 3.94 -2.09 5.84
CA GLU A 110 4.09 -3.15 4.86
C GLU A 110 3.21 -2.87 3.66
N TYR A 111 3.79 -3.00 2.47
CA TYR A 111 3.08 -2.93 1.21
C TYR A 111 3.19 -4.25 0.46
N THR A 112 2.13 -4.61 -0.22
CA THR A 112 2.09 -5.75 -1.13
C THR A 112 1.64 -5.28 -2.52
N TYR A 113 2.37 -5.67 -3.55
CA TYR A 113 2.05 -5.38 -4.95
C TYR A 113 1.78 -6.68 -5.69
N PHE A 114 0.63 -6.79 -6.38
CA PHE A 114 0.20 -8.00 -7.05
C PHE A 114 0.40 -7.90 -8.56
N ILE A 115 0.91 -8.97 -9.17
CA ILE A 115 0.99 -9.11 -10.63
C ILE A 115 0.43 -10.47 -11.08
N HIS A 116 -0.06 -10.50 -12.31
CA HIS A 116 -0.43 -11.74 -12.99
C HIS A 116 0.12 -11.77 -14.41
N ARG A 117 0.49 -12.98 -14.88
CA ARG A 117 1.18 -13.20 -16.15
C ARG A 117 0.24 -13.55 -17.30
N LYS A 118 -0.91 -14.13 -17.00
CA LYS A 118 -1.96 -14.52 -17.96
C LYS A 118 -3.19 -13.62 -17.75
N LYS A 119 -3.92 -13.33 -18.84
CA LYS A 119 -5.17 -12.54 -18.75
C LYS A 119 -6.15 -13.24 -17.81
N ASP A 120 -6.58 -12.53 -16.77
CA ASP A 120 -7.56 -12.99 -15.79
C ASP A 120 -8.52 -11.84 -15.43
N PRO A 121 -9.82 -11.95 -15.83
CA PRO A 121 -10.81 -10.91 -15.57
C PRO A 121 -11.17 -10.76 -14.09
N PHE A 122 -10.90 -11.78 -13.25
CA PHE A 122 -11.30 -11.77 -11.84
C PHE A 122 -10.28 -11.11 -10.92
N VAL A 123 -9.02 -10.99 -11.34
CA VAL A 123 -7.97 -10.35 -10.54
C VAL A 123 -7.57 -8.96 -11.05
N ARG A 124 -8.01 -8.57 -12.24
CA ARG A 124 -7.57 -7.34 -12.94
C ARG A 124 -7.76 -6.04 -12.16
N ALA A 125 -8.72 -5.98 -11.25
CA ALA A 125 -8.99 -4.79 -10.44
C ALA A 125 -7.89 -4.55 -9.38
N TYR A 126 -7.22 -5.60 -8.92
CA TYR A 126 -6.29 -5.58 -7.79
C TYR A 126 -4.91 -6.16 -8.10
N SER A 127 -4.66 -6.47 -9.36
CA SER A 127 -3.40 -7.06 -9.81
C SER A 127 -3.04 -6.52 -11.20
N TRP A 128 -1.79 -6.17 -11.40
CA TRP A 128 -1.32 -5.68 -12.69
C TRP A 128 -1.00 -6.84 -13.65
N GLN A 129 -1.61 -6.82 -14.84
CA GLN A 129 -1.26 -7.76 -15.90
C GLN A 129 0.12 -7.42 -16.48
N CYS A 130 1.14 -8.17 -16.05
CA CYS A 130 2.52 -8.01 -16.50
C CYS A 130 2.81 -8.94 -17.66
N GLY A 131 2.57 -8.47 -18.89
CA GLY A 131 2.59 -9.27 -20.12
C GLY A 131 3.98 -9.45 -20.76
N TYR A 132 5.10 -9.11 -20.10
CA TYR A 132 6.43 -9.31 -20.67
C TYR A 132 6.73 -10.81 -20.88
N PRO A 133 7.31 -11.22 -22.03
CA PRO A 133 7.53 -12.64 -22.34
C PRO A 133 8.33 -13.38 -21.27
N VAL A 134 9.41 -12.78 -20.80
CA VAL A 134 10.27 -13.31 -19.75
C VAL A 134 10.19 -12.43 -18.51
N LEU A 135 10.10 -13.05 -17.33
CA LEU A 135 10.23 -12.39 -16.05
C LEU A 135 10.91 -13.36 -15.08
N ASP A 136 12.17 -13.08 -14.79
CA ASP A 136 13.00 -13.90 -13.90
C ASP A 136 12.82 -13.44 -12.45
N PHE A 137 12.01 -14.16 -11.69
CA PHE A 137 11.76 -13.86 -10.29
C PHE A 137 12.93 -14.18 -9.37
N ASP A 138 13.83 -15.08 -9.75
CA ASP A 138 15.02 -15.38 -8.98
C ASP A 138 16.02 -14.22 -9.09
N ALA A 139 16.21 -13.67 -10.28
CA ALA A 139 16.99 -12.44 -10.49
C ALA A 139 16.36 -11.25 -9.74
N MET A 140 15.03 -11.08 -9.78
CA MET A 140 14.33 -10.04 -9.05
C MET A 140 14.50 -10.20 -7.53
N ASN A 141 14.45 -11.42 -7.00
CA ASN A 141 14.69 -11.70 -5.56
C ASN A 141 16.16 -11.46 -5.17
N ASN A 142 17.11 -11.76 -6.06
CA ASN A 142 18.52 -11.41 -5.83
C ASN A 142 18.69 -9.89 -5.75
N ALA A 143 18.06 -9.13 -6.64
CA ALA A 143 18.05 -7.68 -6.63
C ALA A 143 17.43 -7.08 -5.35
N CYS A 144 16.39 -7.73 -4.77
CA CYS A 144 15.76 -7.28 -3.53
C CYS A 144 16.73 -7.19 -2.35
N ARG A 145 17.84 -7.96 -2.35
CA ARG A 145 18.84 -7.94 -1.27
C ARG A 145 19.52 -6.59 -1.13
N TYR A 146 19.73 -5.88 -2.24
CA TYR A 146 20.34 -4.55 -2.27
C TYR A 146 19.43 -3.43 -1.77
N LEU A 147 18.12 -3.71 -1.58
CA LEU A 147 17.18 -2.79 -0.97
C LEU A 147 17.19 -2.85 0.56
N LEU A 148 17.72 -3.94 1.15
CA LEU A 148 17.64 -4.17 2.60
C LEU A 148 18.58 -3.25 3.35
N GLY A 149 18.14 -2.79 4.54
CA GLY A 149 18.93 -1.93 5.39
C GLY A 149 18.56 -0.45 5.28
N LYS A 150 19.43 0.39 5.80
CA LYS A 150 19.24 1.85 5.87
C LYS A 150 20.01 2.51 4.72
N HIS A 151 19.27 3.10 3.79
CA HIS A 151 19.82 3.77 2.60
C HIS A 151 19.09 5.07 2.31
N ASP A 152 19.68 5.91 1.47
CA ASP A 152 19.00 7.01 0.81
C ASP A 152 18.25 6.46 -0.41
N PHE A 153 16.92 6.57 -0.42
CA PHE A 153 16.05 6.09 -1.49
C PHE A 153 15.52 7.21 -2.37
N SER A 154 16.20 8.34 -2.45
CA SER A 154 15.82 9.49 -3.31
C SER A 154 15.61 9.09 -4.77
N CYS A 155 16.38 8.12 -5.28
CA CYS A 155 16.24 7.56 -6.62
C CYS A 155 14.84 6.95 -6.90
N PHE A 156 14.08 6.58 -5.88
CA PHE A 156 12.71 6.07 -6.02
C PHE A 156 11.63 7.09 -5.63
N GLU A 157 12.01 8.29 -5.19
CA GLU A 157 11.07 9.32 -4.78
C GLU A 157 10.48 10.06 -5.98
N LYS A 158 9.18 10.40 -5.92
CA LYS A 158 8.58 11.30 -6.90
C LYS A 158 9.23 12.69 -6.81
N THR A 159 9.71 13.21 -7.92
CA THR A 159 10.28 14.56 -8.00
C THR A 159 9.30 15.66 -7.51
N GLY A 160 9.85 16.73 -6.93
CA GLY A 160 9.05 17.83 -6.41
C GLY A 160 8.34 17.53 -5.09
N THR A 161 8.81 16.57 -4.34
CA THR A 161 8.32 16.28 -2.98
C THR A 161 9.19 17.00 -1.95
N ASP A 162 8.56 17.78 -1.07
CA ASP A 162 9.26 18.40 0.06
C ASP A 162 9.29 17.42 1.24
N VAL A 163 10.43 16.75 1.41
CA VAL A 163 10.69 15.84 2.54
C VAL A 163 11.97 16.25 3.28
N LYS A 164 11.97 16.06 4.60
CA LYS A 164 13.15 16.37 5.42
C LYS A 164 14.32 15.41 5.18
N THR A 165 14.05 14.18 4.75
CA THR A 165 15.05 13.14 4.47
C THR A 165 14.46 12.07 3.57
N SER A 166 15.26 11.56 2.64
CA SER A 166 14.99 10.40 1.78
C SER A 166 15.51 9.08 2.37
N VAL A 167 16.17 9.14 3.53
CA VAL A 167 16.68 7.94 4.21
C VAL A 167 15.53 7.15 4.81
N CYS A 168 15.48 5.86 4.47
CA CYS A 168 14.54 4.87 4.99
C CYS A 168 15.28 3.60 5.38
N THR A 169 14.65 2.76 6.21
CA THR A 169 15.17 1.43 6.54
C THR A 169 14.21 0.38 6.04
N ILE A 170 14.61 -0.40 5.03
CA ILE A 170 13.82 -1.53 4.53
C ILE A 170 14.22 -2.79 5.32
N TYR A 171 13.24 -3.43 5.93
CA TYR A 171 13.44 -4.64 6.74
C TYR A 171 13.23 -5.92 5.94
N GLU A 172 12.40 -5.87 4.91
CA GLU A 172 12.01 -7.01 4.11
C GLU A 172 11.63 -6.57 2.69
N ALA A 173 12.09 -7.30 1.69
CA ALA A 173 11.70 -7.15 0.29
C ALA A 173 11.85 -8.48 -0.44
N PHE A 174 10.76 -8.99 -1.06
CA PHE A 174 10.79 -10.25 -1.81
C PHE A 174 9.60 -10.44 -2.73
N TRP A 175 9.76 -11.33 -3.71
CA TRP A 175 8.71 -11.85 -4.58
C TRP A 175 8.35 -13.28 -4.20
N LYS A 176 7.05 -13.59 -4.16
CA LYS A 176 6.55 -14.97 -3.97
C LYS A 176 5.35 -15.24 -4.87
N PRO A 177 5.19 -16.51 -5.33
CA PRO A 177 3.96 -16.93 -5.99
C PRO A 177 2.80 -16.99 -4.99
N TYR A 178 1.56 -16.83 -5.50
CA TYR A 178 0.34 -17.03 -4.72
C TYR A 178 -0.77 -17.61 -5.59
N THR A 179 -1.84 -18.05 -4.94
CA THR A 179 -3.06 -18.51 -5.61
C THR A 179 -4.20 -17.56 -5.20
N PRO A 180 -4.84 -16.84 -6.14
CA PRO A 180 -6.02 -16.03 -5.84
C PRO A 180 -7.17 -16.90 -5.26
N SER A 181 -7.95 -16.35 -4.32
CA SER A 181 -8.99 -17.10 -3.60
C SER A 181 -10.01 -17.78 -4.53
N LEU A 182 -10.43 -17.12 -5.60
CA LEU A 182 -11.35 -17.70 -6.58
C LEU A 182 -10.72 -18.87 -7.36
N GLN A 183 -9.42 -18.84 -7.60
CA GLN A 183 -8.68 -19.91 -8.28
C GLN A 183 -8.51 -21.14 -7.35
N SER A 184 -8.46 -20.95 -6.04
CA SER A 184 -8.39 -22.06 -5.08
C SER A 184 -9.70 -22.83 -4.95
N ILE A 185 -10.84 -22.21 -5.26
CA ILE A 185 -12.17 -22.83 -5.22
C ILE A 185 -12.51 -23.54 -6.53
N ALA A 186 -12.05 -22.98 -7.66
CA ALA A 186 -12.24 -23.55 -9.00
C ALA A 186 -10.87 -23.76 -9.66
N PRO A 187 -10.12 -24.81 -9.31
CA PRO A 187 -8.84 -25.08 -9.95
C PRO A 187 -9.07 -25.23 -11.47
N SER A 188 -8.31 -24.49 -12.24
CA SER A 188 -8.35 -24.61 -13.69
C SER A 188 -8.01 -26.03 -14.10
N VAL A 189 -8.83 -26.64 -14.94
CA VAL A 189 -8.73 -28.05 -15.41
C VAL A 189 -7.42 -28.32 -16.19
N ILE A 190 -6.58 -27.32 -16.38
CA ILE A 190 -5.34 -27.41 -17.16
C ILE A 190 -4.21 -26.73 -16.39
N SER A 191 -3.65 -27.40 -15.39
CA SER A 191 -2.30 -27.12 -14.94
C SER A 191 -1.50 -28.39 -15.00
N SER A 192 -0.62 -28.53 -15.99
CA SER A 192 0.50 -29.44 -15.87
C SER A 192 1.35 -28.99 -14.66
N GLU A 193 1.74 -29.89 -13.79
CA GLU A 193 2.53 -29.61 -12.56
C GLU A 193 3.86 -28.86 -12.80
N ALA A 194 4.24 -28.61 -14.06
CA ALA A 194 5.46 -27.93 -14.46
C ALA A 194 5.32 -26.42 -14.70
N GLU A 195 4.13 -25.83 -14.64
CA GLU A 195 3.97 -24.41 -14.92
C GLU A 195 4.10 -23.59 -13.62
N LYS A 196 5.13 -22.77 -13.51
CA LYS A 196 5.32 -21.78 -12.43
C LYS A 196 4.03 -20.93 -12.33
N SER A 197 3.54 -20.69 -11.10
CA SER A 197 2.33 -19.90 -10.86
C SER A 197 2.29 -18.65 -11.74
N PRO A 198 1.17 -18.35 -12.42
CA PRO A 198 1.04 -17.10 -13.16
C PRO A 198 0.79 -15.89 -12.26
N TYR A 199 0.59 -16.09 -10.95
CA TYR A 199 0.29 -15.02 -9.98
C TYR A 199 1.44 -14.85 -9.00
N TRP A 200 1.91 -13.61 -8.85
CA TRP A 200 3.01 -13.26 -7.96
C TRP A 200 2.70 -12.00 -7.18
N TYR A 201 3.25 -11.90 -5.99
CA TYR A 201 3.24 -10.66 -5.24
C TYR A 201 4.65 -10.26 -4.80
N PHE A 202 4.87 -8.96 -4.79
CA PHE A 202 6.02 -8.33 -4.13
C PHE A 202 5.59 -7.83 -2.78
N ARG A 203 6.35 -8.14 -1.73
CA ARG A 203 6.16 -7.60 -0.39
C ARG A 203 7.37 -6.78 0.00
N VAL A 204 7.13 -5.62 0.60
CA VAL A 204 8.16 -4.76 1.14
C VAL A 204 7.69 -4.16 2.45
N SER A 205 8.59 -4.09 3.45
CA SER A 205 8.30 -3.42 4.72
C SER A 205 9.46 -2.55 5.16
N ALA A 206 9.13 -1.36 5.66
CA ALA A 206 10.08 -0.33 6.07
C ALA A 206 9.56 0.50 7.25
N ASP A 207 10.44 1.25 7.88
CA ASP A 207 10.08 2.27 8.89
C ASP A 207 9.21 3.37 8.26
N ARG A 208 9.52 3.76 7.04
CA ARG A 208 8.75 4.73 6.23
C ARG A 208 8.94 4.48 4.74
N PHE A 209 8.07 5.07 3.94
CA PHE A 209 8.19 5.11 2.48
C PHE A 209 8.07 6.56 1.99
N LEU A 210 8.84 6.87 0.96
CA LEU A 210 8.74 8.12 0.21
C LEU A 210 7.55 8.05 -0.76
N ARG A 211 7.14 9.20 -1.25
CA ARG A 211 6.05 9.27 -2.25
C ARG A 211 6.42 8.48 -3.50
N ASN A 212 5.52 7.58 -3.93
CA ASN A 212 5.68 6.72 -5.10
C ASN A 212 6.80 5.66 -5.01
N MET A 213 7.54 5.59 -3.90
CA MET A 213 8.74 4.76 -3.74
C MET A 213 8.49 3.28 -4.07
N VAL A 214 7.47 2.65 -3.50
CA VAL A 214 7.19 1.23 -3.74
C VAL A 214 6.92 0.94 -5.21
N ARG A 215 6.18 1.81 -5.90
CA ARG A 215 5.85 1.66 -7.32
C ARG A 215 7.10 1.80 -8.21
N ALA A 216 8.03 2.69 -7.86
CA ALA A 216 9.29 2.84 -8.55
C ALA A 216 10.23 1.65 -8.30
N ILE A 217 10.30 1.14 -7.06
CA ILE A 217 11.05 -0.09 -6.73
C ILE A 217 10.54 -1.26 -7.57
N VAL A 218 9.22 -1.51 -7.59
CA VAL A 218 8.64 -2.60 -8.38
C VAL A 218 8.98 -2.45 -9.86
N GLY A 219 8.86 -1.23 -10.42
CA GLY A 219 9.22 -0.97 -11.81
C GLY A 219 10.68 -1.28 -12.11
N SER A 220 11.59 -0.90 -11.22
CA SER A 220 13.03 -1.21 -11.37
C SER A 220 13.32 -2.71 -11.26
N LEU A 221 12.68 -3.41 -10.34
CA LEU A 221 12.78 -4.86 -10.24
C LEU A 221 12.25 -5.58 -11.50
N ILE A 222 11.22 -5.04 -12.14
CA ILE A 222 10.72 -5.57 -13.42
C ILE A 222 11.77 -5.44 -14.52
N GLU A 223 12.54 -4.35 -14.59
CA GLU A 223 13.64 -4.23 -15.58
C GLU A 223 14.74 -5.29 -15.37
N VAL A 224 15.03 -5.63 -14.10
CA VAL A 224 15.91 -6.76 -13.76
C VAL A 224 15.28 -8.10 -14.21
N GLY A 225 14.01 -8.34 -13.88
CA GLY A 225 13.32 -9.58 -14.24
C GLY A 225 13.19 -9.79 -15.76
N ARG A 226 13.21 -8.71 -16.54
CA ARG A 226 13.24 -8.74 -18.02
C ARG A 226 14.63 -9.01 -18.59
N GLY A 227 15.66 -9.06 -17.75
CA GLY A 227 17.05 -9.19 -18.16
C GLY A 227 17.62 -7.95 -18.84
N LYS A 228 16.97 -6.78 -18.67
CA LYS A 228 17.51 -5.50 -19.18
C LYS A 228 18.57 -4.91 -18.29
N GLN A 229 18.52 -5.23 -17.01
CA GLN A 229 19.47 -4.81 -15.99
C GLN A 229 19.89 -6.04 -15.16
N SER A 230 21.12 -6.02 -14.62
CA SER A 230 21.57 -7.04 -13.68
C SER A 230 20.97 -6.79 -12.28
N PRO A 231 20.94 -7.80 -11.39
CA PRO A 231 20.51 -7.59 -10.00
C PRO A 231 21.33 -6.51 -9.27
N GLU A 232 22.63 -6.40 -9.55
CA GLU A 232 23.57 -5.45 -8.94
C GLU A 232 23.27 -3.99 -9.33
N TRP A 233 22.57 -3.77 -10.46
CA TRP A 233 22.14 -2.43 -10.85
C TRP A 233 21.26 -1.76 -9.80
N ILE A 234 20.50 -2.52 -8.99
CA ILE A 234 19.74 -1.96 -7.87
C ILE A 234 20.66 -1.37 -6.80
N GLU A 235 21.81 -1.97 -6.53
CA GLU A 235 22.82 -1.43 -5.62
C GLU A 235 23.38 -0.10 -6.13
N GLU A 236 23.79 -0.06 -7.40
CA GLU A 236 24.29 1.16 -8.05
C GLU A 236 23.23 2.27 -8.04
N LEU A 237 21.96 1.91 -8.31
CA LEU A 237 20.84 2.85 -8.32
C LEU A 237 20.59 3.45 -6.92
N VAL A 238 20.66 2.64 -5.87
CA VAL A 238 20.49 3.10 -4.48
C VAL A 238 21.68 3.96 -4.04
N ALA A 239 22.91 3.61 -4.47
CA ALA A 239 24.10 4.32 -4.07
C ALA A 239 24.29 5.67 -4.80
N HIS A 240 23.96 5.75 -6.09
CA HIS A 240 24.35 6.87 -6.95
C HIS A 240 23.25 7.31 -7.94
N GLY A 241 22.14 6.59 -8.03
CA GLY A 241 21.11 6.86 -9.02
C GLY A 241 20.22 8.04 -8.70
N THR A 242 19.57 8.53 -9.73
CA THR A 242 18.51 9.53 -9.66
C THR A 242 17.15 8.92 -9.98
N ARG A 243 16.07 9.68 -9.83
CA ARG A 243 14.71 9.20 -10.23
C ARG A 243 14.64 8.90 -11.74
N GLY A 244 15.43 9.58 -12.55
CA GLY A 244 15.49 9.35 -14.01
C GLY A 244 16.13 8.02 -14.39
N ASP A 245 17.04 7.51 -13.56
CA ASP A 245 17.74 6.24 -13.79
C ASP A 245 16.90 5.03 -13.32
N ALA A 246 15.97 5.22 -12.40
CA ALA A 246 15.10 4.17 -11.92
C ALA A 246 14.01 3.79 -12.93
N GLY A 247 13.50 2.55 -12.83
CA GLY A 247 12.41 2.07 -13.66
C GLY A 247 11.14 2.91 -13.55
N GLU A 248 10.28 2.81 -14.55
CA GLU A 248 8.97 3.47 -14.55
C GLU A 248 8.10 2.98 -13.39
N SER A 249 7.32 3.91 -12.84
CA SER A 249 6.40 3.56 -11.74
C SER A 249 5.25 2.71 -12.25
N VAL A 250 5.08 1.54 -11.64
CA VAL A 250 3.99 0.61 -12.00
C VAL A 250 2.61 1.14 -11.56
N PRO A 251 1.50 0.64 -12.14
CA PRO A 251 0.13 1.09 -11.84
C PRO A 251 -0.22 1.00 -10.35
N GLY A 252 -0.98 1.98 -9.82
CA GLY A 252 -1.33 2.06 -8.39
C GLY A 252 -2.36 1.04 -7.92
N HIS A 253 -3.29 0.62 -8.79
CA HIS A 253 -4.43 -0.25 -8.45
C HIS A 253 -4.02 -1.64 -7.90
N ALA A 254 -2.80 -2.08 -8.16
CA ALA A 254 -2.28 -3.36 -7.69
C ALA A 254 -1.45 -3.24 -6.40
N LEU A 255 -1.29 -2.02 -5.85
CA LEU A 255 -0.56 -1.75 -4.62
C LEU A 255 -1.51 -1.65 -3.42
N PHE A 256 -1.14 -2.34 -2.34
CA PHE A 256 -1.88 -2.34 -1.08
C PHE A 256 -0.98 -1.97 0.09
N LEU A 257 -1.40 -1.01 0.93
CA LEU A 257 -0.88 -0.91 2.29
C LEU A 257 -1.54 -2.02 3.12
N THR A 258 -0.78 -3.06 3.44
CA THR A 258 -1.32 -4.28 4.07
C THR A 258 -1.22 -4.26 5.58
N LYS A 259 -0.25 -3.52 6.15
CA LYS A 259 -0.05 -3.51 7.60
C LYS A 259 0.64 -2.23 8.07
N VAL A 260 0.23 -1.77 9.25
CA VAL A 260 0.91 -0.71 10.02
C VAL A 260 1.18 -1.26 11.43
N LEU A 261 2.42 -1.14 11.92
CA LEU A 261 2.84 -1.60 13.25
C LEU A 261 3.28 -0.42 14.11
N TYR A 262 2.89 -0.43 15.37
CA TYR A 262 3.18 0.59 16.39
C TYR A 262 4.09 0.08 17.49
#